data_5793ffcd97ce3a2f779cf9a0a1afbcf3
#
_entry.id   5793ffcd97ce3a2f779cf9a0a1afbcf3
#
_cell.length_a   1.000
_cell.length_b   1.000
_cell.length_c   1.000
_cell.angle_alpha   90.00
_cell.angle_beta   90.00
_cell.angle_gamma   90.00
#
_symmetry.space_group_name_H-M   'P 1'
#
loop_
_entity.id
_entity.type
_entity.pdbx_description
1 polymer ?
#
loop_
_entity_poly.entity_id
_entity_poly.type
_entity_poly.pdbx_seq_one_letter_code
_entity_poly.pdbx_strand_id
1 'polypeptide(L)'
;MGEPQPADAGRQAPRRLHALVRGRVQAVGFRQFVWSRAARLGLTGWVRNGDDGRSVEVEAEGPSDALEQLLELLRQGPFGARVDDVQASWSDEPRGHTTFEVRF
;
A
#
# COMPACT_ATOMS: atom_id res chain seq x y z
N MET A 1 -30.97 3.09 -17.77
CA MET A 1 -30.02 2.73 -18.20
C MET A 1 -29.20 1.82 -17.54
N GLY A 2 -29.00 0.83 -17.79
CA GLY A 2 -28.31 -0.21 -17.10
C GLY A 2 -26.82 -0.20 -17.23
N GLU A 3 -26.26 0.82 -17.84
CA GLU A 3 -24.87 0.75 -17.97
C GLU A 3 -24.16 1.07 -16.71
N PRO A 4 -22.95 0.56 -16.51
CA PRO A 4 -22.20 0.79 -15.29
C PRO A 4 -21.99 2.28 -15.07
N GLN A 5 -21.95 2.65 -13.81
CA GLN A 5 -21.63 4.01 -13.47
C GLN A 5 -20.17 4.27 -13.78
N PRO A 6 -19.84 5.41 -14.33
CA PRO A 6 -18.43 5.73 -14.54
C PRO A 6 -17.60 5.67 -13.28
N ALA A 7 -18.18 6.09 -12.16
CA ALA A 7 -17.46 6.03 -10.89
C ALA A 7 -17.17 4.59 -10.47
N ASP A 8 -18.13 3.70 -10.72
CA ASP A 8 -17.93 2.30 -10.39
C ASP A 8 -16.85 1.68 -11.27
N ALA A 9 -16.87 1.99 -12.54
CA ALA A 9 -15.85 1.50 -13.45
C ALA A 9 -14.47 2.01 -13.04
N GLY A 10 -14.37 3.27 -12.65
CA GLY A 10 -13.11 3.85 -12.21
C GLY A 10 -12.60 3.20 -10.94
N ARG A 11 -13.50 2.89 -9.99
CA ARG A 11 -13.08 2.24 -8.76
C ARG A 11 -12.62 0.81 -8.99
N GLN A 12 -13.19 0.14 -9.98
CA GLN A 12 -12.84 -1.23 -10.25
C GLN A 12 -11.57 -1.37 -11.08
N ALA A 13 -11.20 -0.34 -11.80
CA ALA A 13 -9.98 -0.37 -12.57
C ALA A 13 -8.79 -0.35 -11.60
N PRO A 14 -7.84 -1.27 -11.75
CA PRO A 14 -6.71 -1.28 -10.84
C PRO A 14 -5.81 -0.07 -11.07
N ARG A 15 -5.29 0.45 -9.98
CA ARG A 15 -4.31 1.51 -9.99
C ARG A 15 -3.09 1.04 -9.19
N ARG A 16 -2.05 1.82 -9.21
CA ARG A 16 -0.84 1.51 -8.44
C ARG A 16 -0.51 2.65 -7.51
N LEU A 17 -0.26 2.31 -6.26
CA LEU A 17 0.24 3.22 -5.24
C LEU A 17 1.67 2.83 -4.91
N HIS A 18 2.56 3.81 -4.89
CA HIS A 18 3.90 3.64 -4.35
C HIS A 18 4.02 4.55 -3.13
N ALA A 19 4.44 4.02 -2.01
CA ALA A 19 4.56 4.79 -0.78
C ALA A 19 5.90 4.54 -0.13
N LEU A 20 6.51 5.61 0.35
CA LEU A 20 7.73 5.53 1.14
C LEU A 20 7.39 6.06 2.53
N VAL A 21 7.47 5.19 3.52
CA VAL A 21 7.11 5.50 4.90
C VAL A 21 8.40 5.68 5.69
N ARG A 22 8.55 6.82 6.38
CA ARG A 22 9.75 7.12 7.14
C ARG A 22 9.44 7.31 8.60
N GLY A 23 10.38 6.93 9.45
CA GLY A 23 10.29 7.08 10.88
C GLY A 23 10.89 5.88 11.59
N ARG A 24 10.34 5.55 12.76
CA ARG A 24 10.71 4.33 13.46
C ARG A 24 9.78 3.25 12.95
N VAL A 25 10.12 2.68 11.81
CA VAL A 25 9.25 1.77 11.07
C VAL A 25 9.89 0.41 10.79
N GLN A 26 11.19 0.27 11.05
CA GLN A 26 11.86 -1.02 10.89
C GLN A 26 11.94 -1.72 12.25
N ALA A 27 11.98 -3.05 12.22
CA ALA A 27 12.09 -3.90 13.41
C ALA A 27 10.93 -3.76 14.40
N VAL A 28 9.76 -3.30 13.93
CA VAL A 28 8.54 -3.18 14.75
C VAL A 28 7.38 -3.94 14.13
N GLY A 29 7.67 -4.85 13.20
CA GLY A 29 6.62 -5.63 12.54
C GLY A 29 5.88 -4.86 11.48
N PHE A 30 6.46 -3.79 10.94
CA PHE A 30 5.77 -2.94 9.97
C PHE A 30 5.49 -3.69 8.67
N ARG A 31 6.47 -4.46 8.17
CA ARG A 31 6.27 -5.22 6.93
C ARG A 31 5.14 -6.23 7.07
N GLN A 32 5.07 -6.93 8.20
CA GLN A 32 4.02 -7.89 8.47
C GLN A 32 2.66 -7.20 8.58
N PHE A 33 2.63 -6.04 9.22
CA PHE A 33 1.43 -5.22 9.31
C PHE A 33 0.91 -4.86 7.92
N VAL A 34 1.80 -4.36 7.04
CA VAL A 34 1.40 -3.99 5.68
C VAL A 34 0.88 -5.19 4.92
N TRP A 35 1.60 -6.31 5.00
CA TRP A 35 1.18 -7.53 4.32
C TRP A 35 -0.22 -7.95 4.76
N SER A 36 -0.46 -7.95 6.05
CA SER A 36 -1.74 -8.36 6.62
C SER A 36 -2.89 -7.45 6.16
N ARG A 37 -2.66 -6.15 6.17
CA ARG A 37 -3.69 -5.19 5.76
C ARG A 37 -3.94 -5.24 4.27
N ALA A 38 -2.88 -5.34 3.47
CA ALA A 38 -3.02 -5.45 2.01
C ALA A 38 -3.79 -6.71 1.64
N ALA A 39 -3.52 -7.82 2.32
CA ALA A 39 -4.25 -9.07 2.05
C ALA A 39 -5.73 -8.91 2.33
N ARG A 40 -6.09 -8.27 3.44
CA ARG A 40 -7.50 -8.03 3.78
C ARG A 40 -8.19 -7.15 2.76
N LEU A 41 -7.47 -6.23 2.18
CA LEU A 41 -8.01 -5.31 1.19
C LEU A 41 -7.99 -5.90 -0.22
N GLY A 42 -7.45 -7.11 -0.39
CA GLY A 42 -7.38 -7.74 -1.70
C GLY A 42 -6.35 -7.11 -2.61
N LEU A 43 -5.35 -6.44 -2.05
CA LEU A 43 -4.33 -5.76 -2.85
C LEU A 43 -3.17 -6.69 -3.16
N THR A 44 -2.47 -6.39 -4.25
CA THR A 44 -1.27 -7.11 -4.66
C THR A 44 -0.10 -6.16 -4.70
N GLY A 45 1.13 -6.67 -4.64
CA GLY A 45 2.32 -5.83 -4.64
C GLY A 45 3.38 -6.36 -3.71
N TRP A 46 4.07 -5.45 -3.02
CA TRP A 46 5.15 -5.85 -2.12
C TRP A 46 5.44 -4.75 -1.10
N VAL A 47 6.12 -5.16 -0.04
CA VAL A 47 6.64 -4.26 0.99
C VAL A 47 8.06 -4.69 1.35
N ARG A 48 8.95 -3.73 1.56
CA ARG A 48 10.33 -4.01 1.96
C ARG A 48 10.87 -2.88 2.82
N ASN A 49 11.88 -3.19 3.63
CA ASN A 49 12.62 -2.16 4.36
C ASN A 49 13.53 -1.42 3.39
N GLY A 50 13.68 -0.12 3.59
CA GLY A 50 14.69 0.65 2.88
C GLY A 50 16.07 0.41 3.45
N ASP A 51 17.09 0.77 2.67
CA ASP A 51 18.47 0.55 3.09
C ASP A 51 18.96 1.53 4.16
N ASP A 52 18.22 2.59 4.38
CA ASP A 52 18.60 3.64 5.33
C ASP A 52 18.28 3.29 6.79
N GLY A 53 17.64 2.16 7.05
CA GLY A 53 17.25 1.75 8.39
C GLY A 53 16.06 2.52 8.95
N ARG A 54 15.50 3.46 8.21
CA ARG A 54 14.45 4.36 8.68
C ARG A 54 13.24 4.42 7.78
N SER A 55 13.15 3.56 6.79
CA SER A 55 12.03 3.60 5.86
C SER A 55 11.52 2.23 5.52
N VAL A 56 10.25 2.19 5.11
CA VAL A 56 9.60 1.02 4.53
C VAL A 56 9.01 1.49 3.21
N GLU A 57 9.25 0.73 2.17
CA GLU A 57 8.74 1.02 0.84
C GLU A 57 7.65 0.04 0.49
N VAL A 58 6.54 0.54 -0.07
CA VAL A 58 5.37 -0.26 -0.42
C VAL A 58 4.97 0.05 -1.85
N GLU A 59 4.69 -1.00 -2.61
CA GLU A 59 4.00 -0.85 -3.88
C GLU A 59 2.76 -1.72 -3.82
N ALA A 60 1.60 -1.17 -4.13
CA ALA A 60 0.34 -1.89 -4.05
C ALA A 60 -0.52 -1.58 -5.25
N GLU A 61 -1.27 -2.57 -5.70
CA GLU A 61 -2.17 -2.46 -6.85
C GLU A 61 -3.55 -2.95 -6.47
N GLY A 62 -4.55 -2.26 -6.98
CA GLY A 62 -5.94 -2.60 -6.77
C GLY A 62 -6.85 -1.40 -6.96
N PRO A 63 -8.11 -1.50 -6.52
CA PRO A 63 -9.04 -0.39 -6.63
C PRO A 63 -8.62 0.81 -5.81
N SER A 64 -8.93 2.01 -6.28
CA SER A 64 -8.51 3.25 -5.61
C SER A 64 -8.92 3.32 -4.16
N ASP A 65 -10.15 2.94 -3.85
CA ASP A 65 -10.62 3.05 -2.46
C ASP A 65 -9.85 2.11 -1.53
N ALA A 66 -9.51 0.91 -2.00
CA ALA A 66 -8.70 -0.01 -1.20
C ALA A 66 -7.29 0.54 -1.01
N LEU A 67 -6.71 1.12 -2.05
CA LEU A 67 -5.39 1.73 -1.95
C LEU A 67 -5.38 2.91 -1.00
N GLU A 68 -6.44 3.72 -1.00
CA GLU A 68 -6.56 4.84 -0.07
C GLU A 68 -6.66 4.36 1.37
N GLN A 69 -7.38 3.27 1.60
CA GLN A 69 -7.45 2.67 2.92
C GLN A 69 -6.08 2.18 3.38
N LEU A 70 -5.33 1.54 2.48
CA LEU A 70 -3.99 1.11 2.82
C LEU A 70 -3.11 2.31 3.16
N LEU A 71 -3.18 3.38 2.38
CA LEU A 71 -2.38 4.57 2.62
C LEU A 71 -2.67 5.16 4.00
N GLU A 72 -3.93 5.19 4.40
CA GLU A 72 -4.29 5.68 5.72
C GLU A 72 -3.71 4.80 6.82
N LEU A 73 -3.74 3.48 6.63
CA LEU A 73 -3.14 2.55 7.57
C LEU A 73 -1.62 2.73 7.67
N LEU A 74 -0.97 3.03 6.54
CA LEU A 74 0.47 3.30 6.53
C LEU A 74 0.81 4.53 7.35
N ARG A 75 -0.04 5.55 7.31
CA ARG A 75 0.18 6.77 8.07
C ARG A 75 0.12 6.53 9.57
N GLN A 76 -0.70 5.59 9.99
CA GLN A 76 -0.82 5.24 11.39
C GLN A 76 0.27 4.27 11.84
N GLY A 77 0.53 3.27 11.04
CA GLY A 77 1.46 2.22 11.35
C GLY A 77 0.94 1.27 12.44
N PRO A 78 1.68 0.19 12.71
CA PRO A 78 1.33 -0.72 13.79
C PRO A 78 1.72 -0.14 15.15
N PHE A 79 1.21 -0.77 16.21
CA PHE A 79 1.60 -0.42 17.57
C PHE A 79 3.12 -0.52 17.72
N GLY A 80 3.73 0.48 18.32
CA GLY A 80 5.17 0.53 18.48
C GLY A 80 5.91 1.24 17.36
N ALA A 81 5.26 1.48 16.24
CA ALA A 81 5.88 2.25 15.16
C ALA A 81 5.65 3.74 15.39
N ARG A 82 6.51 4.53 14.78
CA ARG A 82 6.31 5.97 14.73
C ARG A 82 6.52 6.43 13.31
N VAL A 83 5.45 6.87 12.68
CA VAL A 83 5.48 7.32 11.30
C VAL A 83 5.66 8.83 11.30
N ASP A 84 6.78 9.29 10.77
CA ASP A 84 7.08 10.72 10.68
C ASP A 84 6.61 11.31 9.37
N ASP A 85 6.65 10.53 8.28
CA ASP A 85 6.32 11.04 6.96
C ASP A 85 5.94 9.89 6.04
N VAL A 86 5.00 10.12 5.13
CA VAL A 86 4.64 9.18 4.07
C VAL A 86 4.61 9.94 2.77
N GLN A 87 5.43 9.51 1.81
CA GLN A 87 5.44 10.07 0.47
C GLN A 87 4.75 9.07 -0.44
N ALA A 88 3.64 9.49 -1.04
CA ALA A 88 2.84 8.63 -1.89
C ALA A 88 2.83 9.14 -3.32
N SER A 89 2.90 8.23 -4.27
CA SER A 89 2.70 8.56 -5.67
C SER A 89 1.76 7.52 -6.28
N TRP A 90 1.01 7.95 -7.28
CA TRP A 90 -0.05 7.17 -7.88
C TRP A 90 0.20 7.00 -9.36
N SER A 91 -0.21 5.86 -9.90
CA SER A 91 -0.16 5.59 -11.32
C SER A 91 -1.42 4.82 -11.72
N ASP A 92 -1.92 5.09 -12.92
CA ASP A 92 -3.04 4.35 -13.47
C ASP A 92 -2.58 3.11 -14.22
N GLU A 93 -1.28 2.83 -14.20
CA GLU A 93 -0.71 1.70 -14.95
C GLU A 93 -0.17 0.67 -13.97
N PRO A 94 -0.95 -0.38 -13.67
CA PRO A 94 -0.45 -1.43 -12.80
C PRO A 94 0.65 -2.23 -13.47
N ARG A 95 1.51 -2.82 -12.66
CA ARG A 95 2.58 -3.69 -13.16
C ARG A 95 2.15 -5.13 -13.30
N GLY A 96 0.96 -5.48 -12.80
CA GLY A 96 0.44 -6.84 -12.92
C GLY A 96 0.88 -7.77 -11.80
N HIS A 97 1.07 -7.24 -10.60
CA HIS A 97 1.34 -8.10 -9.46
C HIS A 97 0.17 -9.05 -9.23
N THR A 98 0.46 -10.29 -8.85
CA THR A 98 -0.59 -11.29 -8.62
C THR A 98 -0.75 -11.66 -7.15
N THR A 99 0.24 -11.35 -6.33
CA THR A 99 0.21 -11.61 -4.88
C THR A 99 0.78 -10.41 -4.16
N PHE A 100 0.68 -10.42 -2.83
CA PHE A 100 1.36 -9.43 -2.02
C PHE A 100 2.51 -10.10 -1.29
N GLU A 101 3.72 -9.56 -1.45
CA GLU A 101 4.94 -10.17 -0.94
C GLU A 101 5.61 -9.31 0.11
N VAL A 102 6.21 -9.95 1.10
CA VAL A 102 7.14 -9.29 2.00
C VAL A 102 8.54 -9.56 1.47
N ARG A 103 9.28 -8.50 1.19
CA ARG A 103 10.63 -8.63 0.64
C ARG A 103 11.67 -8.27 1.70
N PHE A 104 12.80 -8.94 1.61
CA PHE A 104 13.91 -8.74 2.56
C PHE A 104 15.17 -8.17 1.87
#